data_1d86315ade1193fd84361ff9a48bb9ec
#
_entry.id   1d86315ade1193fd84361ff9a48bb9ec
#
_cell.length_a   1.000
_cell.length_b   1.000
_cell.length_c   1.000
_cell.angle_alpha   90.00
_cell.angle_beta   90.00
_cell.angle_gamma   90.00
#
_symmetry.space_group_name_H-M   'P 1'
#
loop_
_entity.id
_entity.type
_entity.pdbx_description
1 polymer ?
#
loop_
_entity_poly.entity_id
_entity_poly.type
_entity_poly.pdbx_seq_one_letter_code
_entity_poly.pdbx_strand_id
1 'polypeptide(L)'
;MSVFAVSFLASLLITLWVLRSNHLHLSFTADSNLSGVQKFHTIAVPRVGGIAIFLGIFVALCVRYFKNAEVGLFGLLLVMCSLPAFLSGLTEDLTKKVGVKVRLFATMVSAGLAGYFLNAWLGSVQIFGIDNLMMAYPFVAVAITCFAVGGVANAFNIIDGYNGLSSMVAVIILSGIAYVAFQVNDYPIMIAAFAMIGALLGFLVFNYPRGAIFLGDGGAYFVGFWIAELSVLLTARHPEVSKWFPLLLCLYPIFETVFTIYRRVVLQKAHPGMPDALHLHQLIYMRIVRPSVGGHSDAAKAQCNALTSPYLWILTALAVIPAILFWQYHLVLKGFAVLFVVTYVWLYWAIVRFKSPRWLHLKGI
;
A
#
# COMPACT_ATOMS: atom_id res chain seq x y z
N MET A 1 -8.96 -9.10 19.08
CA MET A 1 -7.55 -9.41 19.40
C MET A 1 -7.07 -10.75 18.84
N SER A 2 -7.85 -11.83 18.91
CA SER A 2 -7.40 -13.16 18.43
C SER A 2 -6.99 -13.19 16.94
N VAL A 3 -7.73 -12.49 16.03
CA VAL A 3 -7.42 -12.49 14.59
C VAL A 3 -6.09 -11.82 14.30
N PHE A 4 -5.83 -10.66 14.90
CA PHE A 4 -4.54 -9.97 14.81
C PHE A 4 -3.36 -10.85 15.25
N ALA A 5 -3.48 -11.49 16.44
CA ALA A 5 -2.40 -12.34 16.96
C ALA A 5 -2.16 -13.57 16.07
N VAL A 6 -3.24 -14.21 15.57
CA VAL A 6 -3.11 -15.37 14.69
C VAL A 6 -2.50 -14.98 13.36
N SER A 7 -2.93 -13.88 12.72
CA SER A 7 -2.35 -13.42 11.45
C SER A 7 -0.89 -12.99 11.61
N PHE A 8 -0.55 -12.30 12.71
CA PHE A 8 0.82 -11.94 13.04
C PHE A 8 1.73 -13.17 13.16
N LEU A 9 1.35 -14.12 14.02
CA LEU A 9 2.15 -15.32 14.25
C LEU A 9 2.25 -16.20 13.00
N ALA A 10 1.14 -16.38 12.26
CA ALA A 10 1.17 -17.16 11.04
C ALA A 10 2.08 -16.53 9.97
N SER A 11 1.93 -15.21 9.73
CA SER A 11 2.79 -14.49 8.78
C SER A 11 4.26 -14.50 9.21
N LEU A 12 4.55 -14.31 10.51
CA LEU A 12 5.89 -14.38 11.08
C LEU A 12 6.54 -15.74 10.82
N LEU A 13 5.84 -16.84 11.15
CA LEU A 13 6.33 -18.19 11.02
C LEU A 13 6.53 -18.59 9.55
N ILE A 14 5.59 -18.22 8.68
CA ILE A 14 5.70 -18.47 7.23
C ILE A 14 6.87 -17.68 6.65
N THR A 15 7.04 -16.41 7.03
CA THR A 15 8.21 -15.61 6.60
C THR A 15 9.52 -16.24 7.05
N LEU A 16 9.59 -16.68 8.30
CA LEU A 16 10.76 -17.39 8.83
C LEU A 16 11.02 -18.69 8.05
N TRP A 17 9.98 -19.44 7.75
CA TRP A 17 10.11 -20.68 6.95
C TRP A 17 10.62 -20.39 5.53
N VAL A 18 10.08 -19.37 4.85
CA VAL A 18 10.57 -18.92 3.54
C VAL A 18 12.05 -18.54 3.61
N LEU A 19 12.48 -17.81 4.62
CA LEU A 19 13.88 -17.41 4.78
C LEU A 19 14.81 -18.60 5.06
N ARG A 20 14.37 -19.60 5.85
CA ARG A 20 15.15 -20.79 6.12
C ARG A 20 15.26 -21.75 4.93
N SER A 21 14.25 -21.77 4.07
CA SER A 21 14.20 -22.59 2.86
C SER A 21 14.79 -21.90 1.61
N ASN A 22 15.49 -20.79 1.77
CA ASN A 22 16.07 -20.02 0.65
C ASN A 22 16.87 -20.86 -0.33
N HIS A 23 17.61 -21.88 0.14
CA HIS A 23 18.39 -22.78 -0.70
C HIS A 23 17.55 -23.56 -1.74
N LEU A 24 16.23 -23.70 -1.52
CA LEU A 24 15.32 -24.41 -2.42
C LEU A 24 14.71 -23.53 -3.50
N HIS A 25 14.54 -22.23 -3.24
CA HIS A 25 13.73 -21.37 -4.13
C HIS A 25 14.40 -20.05 -4.55
N LEU A 26 15.57 -19.72 -3.99
CA LEU A 26 16.24 -18.44 -4.25
C LEU A 26 16.50 -18.19 -5.74
N SER A 27 16.79 -19.26 -6.52
CA SER A 27 17.00 -19.18 -7.97
C SER A 27 15.80 -18.63 -8.75
N PHE A 28 14.58 -18.82 -8.23
CA PHE A 28 13.33 -18.38 -8.87
C PHE A 28 12.72 -17.13 -8.22
N THR A 29 12.98 -16.91 -6.93
CA THR A 29 12.33 -15.88 -6.13
C THR A 29 13.20 -14.65 -5.89
N ALA A 30 14.51 -14.75 -6.12
CA ALA A 30 15.44 -13.66 -5.86
C ALA A 30 15.46 -12.62 -6.99
N ASP A 31 15.65 -11.38 -6.60
CA ASP A 31 16.06 -10.34 -7.53
C ASP A 31 17.56 -10.45 -7.80
N SER A 32 17.93 -11.30 -8.78
CA SER A 32 19.32 -11.54 -9.16
C SER A 32 19.94 -10.41 -10.00
N ASN A 33 19.10 -9.53 -10.57
CA ASN A 33 19.58 -8.38 -11.34
C ASN A 33 19.89 -7.22 -10.39
N LEU A 34 21.14 -7.11 -9.93
CA LEU A 34 21.62 -6.07 -9.03
C LEU A 34 21.94 -4.73 -9.73
N SER A 35 21.82 -4.65 -11.06
CA SER A 35 22.06 -3.44 -11.85
C SER A 35 20.75 -2.74 -12.18
N GLY A 36 20.59 -1.47 -11.77
CA GLY A 36 19.43 -0.66 -12.12
C GLY A 36 19.31 0.60 -11.25
N VAL A 37 18.66 1.64 -11.79
CA VAL A 37 18.54 2.96 -11.15
C VAL A 37 17.72 2.93 -9.84
N GLN A 38 16.94 1.87 -9.64
CA GLN A 38 16.05 1.68 -8.48
C GLN A 38 16.57 0.63 -7.47
N LYS A 39 17.78 0.07 -7.68
CA LYS A 39 18.27 -1.06 -6.88
C LYS A 39 19.35 -0.60 -5.90
N PHE A 40 19.04 -0.71 -4.62
CA PHE A 40 19.89 -0.29 -3.51
C PHE A 40 20.40 -1.47 -2.66
N HIS A 41 20.16 -2.73 -3.12
CA HIS A 41 20.57 -3.95 -2.43
C HIS A 41 21.78 -4.58 -3.11
N THR A 42 22.67 -5.14 -2.29
CA THR A 42 23.92 -5.78 -2.70
C THR A 42 23.86 -7.30 -2.68
N ILE A 43 22.80 -7.87 -2.09
CA ILE A 43 22.56 -9.30 -1.94
C ILE A 43 21.23 -9.66 -2.58
N ALA A 44 21.14 -10.85 -3.18
CA ALA A 44 19.91 -11.39 -3.72
C ALA A 44 18.89 -11.66 -2.60
N VAL A 45 17.74 -11.01 -2.63
CA VAL A 45 16.68 -11.08 -1.60
C VAL A 45 15.40 -11.66 -2.22
N PRO A 46 14.73 -12.63 -1.54
CA PRO A 46 13.48 -13.20 -2.06
C PRO A 46 12.35 -12.14 -2.08
N ARG A 47 11.58 -12.10 -3.18
CA ARG A 47 10.47 -11.15 -3.41
C ARG A 47 9.11 -11.82 -3.25
N VAL A 48 8.95 -12.68 -2.27
CA VAL A 48 7.74 -13.50 -2.06
C VAL A 48 7.10 -13.28 -0.69
N GLY A 49 7.37 -12.15 -0.05
CA GLY A 49 6.77 -11.80 1.24
C GLY A 49 5.24 -11.74 1.21
N GLY A 50 4.67 -11.41 0.05
CA GLY A 50 3.23 -11.44 -0.16
C GLY A 50 2.58 -12.80 0.13
N ILE A 51 3.30 -13.92 -0.08
CA ILE A 51 2.81 -15.28 0.25
C ILE A 51 2.58 -15.40 1.77
N ALA A 52 3.52 -14.93 2.57
CA ALA A 52 3.41 -15.02 4.03
C ALA A 52 2.25 -14.17 4.57
N ILE A 53 2.03 -12.99 4.00
CA ILE A 53 0.91 -12.12 4.37
C ILE A 53 -0.42 -12.75 3.96
N PHE A 54 -0.53 -13.23 2.71
CA PHE A 54 -1.74 -13.87 2.19
C PHE A 54 -2.15 -15.09 3.02
N LEU A 55 -1.22 -16.01 3.26
CA LEU A 55 -1.47 -17.21 4.06
C LEU A 55 -1.73 -16.87 5.53
N GLY A 56 -1.03 -15.86 6.08
CA GLY A 56 -1.25 -15.39 7.44
C GLY A 56 -2.68 -14.89 7.67
N ILE A 57 -3.21 -14.11 6.73
CA ILE A 57 -4.59 -13.63 6.75
C ILE A 57 -5.57 -14.79 6.56
N PHE A 58 -5.32 -15.67 5.59
CA PHE A 58 -6.18 -16.81 5.31
C PHE A 58 -6.35 -17.69 6.56
N VAL A 59 -5.27 -18.07 7.22
CA VAL A 59 -5.30 -18.86 8.45
C VAL A 59 -6.08 -18.14 9.55
N ALA A 60 -5.84 -16.84 9.74
CA ALA A 60 -6.52 -16.07 10.78
C ALA A 60 -8.04 -15.98 10.54
N LEU A 61 -8.47 -15.83 9.30
CA LEU A 61 -9.87 -15.76 8.93
C LEU A 61 -10.55 -17.14 8.97
N CYS A 62 -9.85 -18.24 8.66
CA CYS A 62 -10.32 -19.59 8.92
C CYS A 62 -10.59 -19.82 10.43
N VAL A 63 -9.65 -19.43 11.29
CA VAL A 63 -9.84 -19.50 12.75
C VAL A 63 -11.00 -18.61 13.20
N ARG A 64 -11.17 -17.44 12.57
CA ARG A 64 -12.30 -16.56 12.86
C ARG A 64 -13.64 -17.15 12.46
N TYR A 65 -13.69 -17.82 11.32
CA TYR A 65 -14.89 -18.51 10.83
C TYR A 65 -15.45 -19.50 11.85
N PHE A 66 -14.61 -20.30 12.48
CA PHE A 66 -15.05 -21.25 13.54
C PHE A 66 -15.56 -20.55 14.81
N LYS A 67 -15.20 -19.28 15.05
CA LYS A 67 -15.68 -18.50 16.20
C LYS A 67 -16.93 -17.66 15.91
N ASN A 68 -17.03 -17.16 14.70
CA ASN A 68 -18.15 -16.37 14.20
C ASN A 68 -18.16 -16.51 12.67
N ALA A 69 -19.06 -17.35 12.17
CA ALA A 69 -19.12 -17.74 10.76
C ALA A 69 -19.37 -16.54 9.84
N GLU A 70 -20.21 -15.60 10.20
CA GLU A 70 -20.55 -14.42 9.41
C GLU A 70 -19.31 -13.55 9.14
N VAL A 71 -18.61 -13.17 10.19
CA VAL A 71 -17.41 -12.33 10.10
C VAL A 71 -16.25 -13.07 9.41
N GLY A 72 -16.11 -14.37 9.69
CA GLY A 72 -15.09 -15.19 9.04
C GLY A 72 -15.35 -15.36 7.55
N LEU A 73 -16.61 -15.63 7.15
CA LEU A 73 -17.01 -15.76 5.76
C LEU A 73 -16.80 -14.47 4.97
N PHE A 74 -17.18 -13.32 5.55
CA PHE A 74 -16.89 -12.01 4.94
C PHE A 74 -15.42 -11.85 4.59
N GLY A 75 -14.52 -12.11 5.54
CA GLY A 75 -13.08 -12.00 5.32
C GLY A 75 -12.54 -13.03 4.31
N LEU A 76 -13.03 -14.28 4.34
CA LEU A 76 -12.64 -15.32 3.39
C LEU A 76 -13.12 -15.00 1.96
N LEU A 77 -14.33 -14.45 1.80
CA LEU A 77 -14.80 -13.96 0.50
C LEU A 77 -13.89 -12.83 -0.03
N LEU A 78 -13.47 -11.91 0.83
CA LEU A 78 -12.55 -10.84 0.44
C LEU A 78 -11.17 -11.41 0.02
N VAL A 79 -10.65 -12.45 0.72
CA VAL A 79 -9.44 -13.18 0.29
C VAL A 79 -9.66 -13.82 -1.08
N MET A 80 -10.79 -14.48 -1.32
CA MET A 80 -11.09 -15.09 -2.62
C MET A 80 -11.17 -14.05 -3.74
N CYS A 81 -11.81 -12.91 -3.50
CA CYS A 81 -11.87 -11.80 -4.46
C CYS A 81 -10.48 -11.22 -4.78
N SER A 82 -9.53 -11.28 -3.84
CA SER A 82 -8.17 -10.76 -4.02
C SER A 82 -7.28 -11.66 -4.91
N LEU A 83 -7.67 -12.90 -5.19
CA LEU A 83 -6.83 -13.87 -5.90
C LEU A 83 -6.32 -13.38 -7.26
N PRO A 84 -7.13 -12.78 -8.16
CA PRO A 84 -6.59 -12.29 -9.43
C PRO A 84 -5.48 -11.23 -9.24
N ALA A 85 -5.65 -10.29 -8.31
CA ALA A 85 -4.66 -9.27 -7.99
C ALA A 85 -3.38 -9.90 -7.42
N PHE A 86 -3.51 -10.77 -6.42
CA PHE A 86 -2.39 -11.46 -5.77
C PHE A 86 -1.62 -12.35 -6.74
N LEU A 87 -2.31 -13.23 -7.47
CA LEU A 87 -1.68 -14.20 -8.37
C LEU A 87 -1.00 -13.53 -9.56
N SER A 88 -1.56 -12.45 -10.11
CA SER A 88 -0.92 -11.71 -11.20
C SER A 88 0.41 -11.08 -10.76
N GLY A 89 0.45 -10.50 -9.56
CA GLY A 89 1.68 -9.96 -8.99
C GLY A 89 2.68 -11.05 -8.60
N LEU A 90 2.22 -12.14 -7.99
CA LEU A 90 3.08 -13.27 -7.65
C LEU A 90 3.69 -13.92 -8.91
N THR A 91 2.92 -14.03 -10.00
CA THR A 91 3.44 -14.52 -11.27
C THR A 91 4.52 -13.59 -11.83
N GLU A 92 4.38 -12.28 -11.66
CA GLU A 92 5.45 -11.33 -12.01
C GLU A 92 6.69 -11.54 -11.14
N ASP A 93 6.53 -11.69 -9.82
CA ASP A 93 7.65 -11.93 -8.91
C ASP A 93 8.47 -13.17 -9.31
N LEU A 94 7.79 -14.23 -9.76
CA LEU A 94 8.40 -15.50 -10.13
C LEU A 94 8.95 -15.51 -11.57
N THR A 95 8.25 -14.88 -12.53
CA THR A 95 8.54 -15.06 -13.96
C THR A 95 9.13 -13.84 -14.64
N LYS A 96 8.94 -12.64 -14.06
CA LYS A 96 9.30 -11.33 -14.64
C LYS A 96 8.65 -11.05 -16.03
N LYS A 97 7.48 -11.68 -16.29
CA LYS A 97 6.81 -11.62 -17.62
C LYS A 97 5.45 -10.93 -17.59
N VAL A 98 4.92 -10.60 -16.40
CA VAL A 98 3.58 -10.00 -16.26
C VAL A 98 3.68 -8.47 -16.16
N GLY A 99 3.37 -7.77 -17.23
CA GLY A 99 3.44 -6.32 -17.28
C GLY A 99 2.43 -5.62 -16.37
N VAL A 100 2.69 -4.34 -16.05
CA VAL A 100 1.85 -3.50 -15.18
C VAL A 100 0.38 -3.46 -15.62
N LYS A 101 0.11 -3.42 -16.94
CA LYS A 101 -1.26 -3.38 -17.48
C LYS A 101 -2.06 -4.64 -17.12
N VAL A 102 -1.42 -5.82 -17.15
CA VAL A 102 -2.06 -7.10 -16.82
C VAL A 102 -2.37 -7.15 -15.33
N ARG A 103 -1.45 -6.74 -14.47
CA ARG A 103 -1.66 -6.68 -13.00
C ARG A 103 -2.75 -5.68 -12.63
N LEU A 104 -2.77 -4.51 -13.28
CA LEU A 104 -3.83 -3.51 -13.10
C LEU A 104 -5.20 -4.10 -13.50
N PHE A 105 -5.29 -4.73 -14.66
CA PHE A 105 -6.52 -5.38 -15.12
C PHE A 105 -6.97 -6.51 -14.17
N ALA A 106 -6.05 -7.36 -13.74
CA ALA A 106 -6.35 -8.42 -12.77
C ALA A 106 -6.90 -7.85 -11.45
N THR A 107 -6.37 -6.71 -11.00
CA THR A 107 -6.89 -6.03 -9.81
C THR A 107 -8.28 -5.43 -10.04
N MET A 108 -8.54 -4.90 -11.23
CA MET A 108 -9.91 -4.46 -11.60
C MET A 108 -10.90 -5.63 -11.62
N VAL A 109 -10.47 -6.82 -12.07
CA VAL A 109 -11.27 -8.05 -11.97
C VAL A 109 -11.52 -8.41 -10.50
N SER A 110 -10.51 -8.33 -9.64
CA SER A 110 -10.66 -8.52 -8.19
C SER A 110 -11.71 -7.58 -7.60
N ALA A 111 -11.68 -6.29 -7.98
CA ALA A 111 -12.67 -5.30 -7.55
C ALA A 111 -14.10 -5.63 -8.05
N GLY A 112 -14.22 -6.08 -9.30
CA GLY A 112 -15.49 -6.54 -9.86
C GLY A 112 -16.06 -7.75 -9.09
N LEU A 113 -15.21 -8.70 -8.70
CA LEU A 113 -15.61 -9.84 -7.85
C LEU A 113 -16.06 -9.38 -6.46
N ALA A 114 -15.33 -8.48 -5.82
CA ALA A 114 -15.71 -7.92 -4.51
C ALA A 114 -17.02 -7.10 -4.62
N GLY A 115 -17.19 -6.33 -5.68
CA GLY A 115 -18.44 -5.67 -5.99
C GLY A 115 -19.63 -6.63 -6.10
N TYR A 116 -19.45 -7.74 -6.79
CA TYR A 116 -20.50 -8.73 -6.97
C TYR A 116 -20.81 -9.52 -5.69
N PHE A 117 -19.80 -10.05 -5.00
CA PHE A 117 -20.00 -10.92 -3.84
C PHE A 117 -20.22 -10.17 -2.52
N LEU A 118 -19.68 -8.96 -2.38
CA LEU A 118 -19.71 -8.18 -1.13
C LEU A 118 -20.49 -6.86 -1.26
N ASN A 119 -21.07 -6.58 -2.44
CA ASN A 119 -21.70 -5.28 -2.76
C ASN A 119 -20.76 -4.09 -2.58
N ALA A 120 -19.47 -4.27 -2.89
CA ALA A 120 -18.42 -3.28 -2.73
C ALA A 120 -18.42 -2.28 -3.92
N TRP A 121 -19.45 -1.47 -4.03
CA TRP A 121 -19.57 -0.45 -5.09
C TRP A 121 -19.60 0.96 -4.50
N LEU A 122 -18.85 1.87 -5.10
CA LEU A 122 -18.95 3.30 -4.77
C LEU A 122 -20.30 3.84 -5.29
N GLY A 123 -21.16 4.27 -4.37
CA GLY A 123 -22.43 4.91 -4.73
C GLY A 123 -22.26 6.42 -5.05
N SER A 124 -21.18 7.06 -4.58
CA SER A 124 -20.89 8.48 -4.76
C SER A 124 -19.40 8.73 -4.47
N VAL A 125 -18.83 9.77 -5.07
CA VAL A 125 -17.46 10.27 -4.80
C VAL A 125 -17.46 11.69 -4.22
N GLN A 126 -18.65 12.27 -3.99
CA GLN A 126 -18.86 13.65 -3.52
C GLN A 126 -18.18 14.71 -4.43
N ILE A 127 -18.25 14.49 -5.75
CA ILE A 127 -17.81 15.41 -6.79
C ILE A 127 -18.98 15.71 -7.71
N PHE A 128 -19.36 17.01 -7.79
CA PHE A 128 -20.46 17.47 -8.64
C PHE A 128 -20.27 17.05 -10.10
N GLY A 129 -21.33 16.57 -10.74
CA GLY A 129 -21.31 16.06 -12.10
C GLY A 129 -20.94 14.57 -12.20
N ILE A 130 -19.93 14.10 -11.47
CA ILE A 130 -19.56 12.68 -11.45
C ILE A 130 -20.64 11.87 -10.73
N ASP A 131 -21.12 12.33 -9.58
CA ASP A 131 -22.18 11.66 -8.82
C ASP A 131 -23.50 11.58 -9.64
N ASN A 132 -23.83 12.62 -10.41
CA ASN A 132 -24.98 12.60 -11.32
C ASN A 132 -24.83 11.53 -12.42
N LEU A 133 -23.63 11.37 -12.97
CA LEU A 133 -23.33 10.31 -13.95
C LEU A 133 -23.41 8.92 -13.33
N MET A 134 -22.91 8.74 -12.11
CA MET A 134 -22.98 7.46 -11.39
C MET A 134 -24.43 7.06 -11.08
N MET A 135 -25.28 8.03 -10.72
CA MET A 135 -26.71 7.79 -10.49
C MET A 135 -27.46 7.49 -11.78
N ALA A 136 -27.16 8.21 -12.86
CA ALA A 136 -27.81 8.00 -14.15
C ALA A 136 -27.40 6.68 -14.84
N TYR A 137 -26.15 6.28 -14.63
CA TYR A 137 -25.54 5.11 -15.32
C TYR A 137 -24.78 4.22 -14.33
N PRO A 138 -25.40 3.16 -13.81
CA PRO A 138 -24.76 2.26 -12.81
C PRO A 138 -23.39 1.68 -13.27
N PHE A 139 -23.21 1.44 -14.58
CA PHE A 139 -21.92 0.95 -15.10
C PHE A 139 -20.79 1.97 -14.87
N VAL A 140 -21.08 3.27 -14.73
CA VAL A 140 -20.08 4.30 -14.40
C VAL A 140 -19.59 4.10 -12.97
N ALA A 141 -20.48 3.80 -12.02
CA ALA A 141 -20.12 3.48 -10.65
C ALA A 141 -19.21 2.25 -10.58
N VAL A 142 -19.54 1.19 -11.33
CA VAL A 142 -18.70 -0.01 -11.47
C VAL A 142 -17.32 0.34 -12.02
N ALA A 143 -17.25 1.08 -13.13
CA ALA A 143 -16.00 1.46 -13.77
C ALA A 143 -15.13 2.31 -12.84
N ILE A 144 -15.70 3.30 -12.14
CA ILE A 144 -15.00 4.16 -11.19
C ILE A 144 -14.48 3.33 -10.01
N THR A 145 -15.28 2.39 -9.47
CA THR A 145 -14.85 1.51 -8.37
C THR A 145 -13.66 0.66 -8.79
N CYS A 146 -13.78 -0.06 -9.91
CA CYS A 146 -12.70 -0.92 -10.42
C CYS A 146 -11.41 -0.12 -10.70
N PHE A 147 -11.55 1.07 -11.29
CA PHE A 147 -10.42 1.95 -11.56
C PHE A 147 -9.78 2.48 -10.28
N ALA A 148 -10.57 2.90 -9.30
CA ALA A 148 -10.07 3.40 -8.01
C ALA A 148 -9.31 2.30 -7.25
N VAL A 149 -9.88 1.10 -7.15
CA VAL A 149 -9.24 -0.04 -6.48
C VAL A 149 -7.96 -0.45 -7.20
N GLY A 150 -7.99 -0.58 -8.53
CA GLY A 150 -6.80 -0.87 -9.33
C GLY A 150 -5.72 0.20 -9.19
N GLY A 151 -6.13 1.47 -9.16
CA GLY A 151 -5.24 2.62 -8.98
C GLY A 151 -4.53 2.62 -7.63
N VAL A 152 -5.26 2.36 -6.54
CA VAL A 152 -4.68 2.26 -5.19
C VAL A 152 -3.72 1.07 -5.11
N ALA A 153 -4.09 -0.10 -5.63
CA ALA A 153 -3.21 -1.27 -5.62
C ALA A 153 -1.90 -1.00 -6.39
N ASN A 154 -1.99 -0.37 -7.56
CA ASN A 154 -0.81 0.03 -8.33
C ASN A 154 0.03 1.09 -7.58
N ALA A 155 -0.61 2.01 -6.86
CA ALA A 155 0.09 3.01 -6.05
C ALA A 155 0.89 2.38 -4.91
N PHE A 156 0.37 1.33 -4.26
CA PHE A 156 1.12 0.55 -3.27
C PHE A 156 2.32 -0.17 -3.87
N ASN A 157 2.20 -0.67 -5.10
CA ASN A 157 3.33 -1.25 -5.83
C ASN A 157 4.41 -0.20 -6.16
N ILE A 158 4.03 1.02 -6.52
CA ILE A 158 4.97 2.11 -6.82
C ILE A 158 5.77 2.54 -5.58
N ILE A 159 5.13 2.60 -4.40
CA ILE A 159 5.83 3.00 -3.17
C ILE A 159 6.62 1.87 -2.52
N ASP A 160 6.55 0.62 -3.00
CA ASP A 160 7.29 -0.53 -2.44
C ASP A 160 8.76 -0.55 -2.88
N GLY A 161 9.46 0.55 -2.66
CA GLY A 161 10.86 0.73 -3.08
C GLY A 161 11.89 0.62 -1.95
N TYR A 162 11.49 0.67 -0.68
CA TYR A 162 12.38 0.67 0.49
C TYR A 162 11.85 -0.22 1.60
N ASN A 163 12.78 -0.74 2.43
CA ASN A 163 12.44 -1.61 3.54
C ASN A 163 11.40 -0.98 4.47
N GLY A 164 10.30 -1.68 4.70
CA GLY A 164 9.22 -1.25 5.58
C GLY A 164 8.36 -0.08 5.07
N LEU A 165 8.64 0.48 3.89
CA LEU A 165 7.90 1.64 3.41
C LEU A 165 6.44 1.31 3.15
N SER A 166 6.17 0.46 2.17
CA SER A 166 4.81 0.08 1.76
C SER A 166 4.04 -0.59 2.90
N SER A 167 4.69 -1.51 3.62
CA SER A 167 4.07 -2.27 4.71
C SER A 167 3.64 -1.38 5.88
N MET A 168 4.48 -0.45 6.34
CA MET A 168 4.13 0.44 7.45
C MET A 168 3.12 1.51 7.03
N VAL A 169 3.22 2.04 5.81
CA VAL A 169 2.19 2.93 5.24
C VAL A 169 0.83 2.23 5.25
N ALA A 170 0.79 0.95 4.84
CA ALA A 170 -0.42 0.13 4.90
C ALA A 170 -0.94 -0.03 6.34
N VAL A 171 -0.06 -0.32 7.30
CA VAL A 171 -0.44 -0.43 8.74
C VAL A 171 -1.05 0.88 9.26
N ILE A 172 -0.45 2.03 8.94
CA ILE A 172 -0.95 3.34 9.36
C ILE A 172 -2.35 3.60 8.76
N ILE A 173 -2.54 3.34 7.47
CA ILE A 173 -3.83 3.53 6.77
C ILE A 173 -4.90 2.58 7.33
N LEU A 174 -4.57 1.28 7.47
CA LEU A 174 -5.49 0.28 8.00
C LEU A 174 -5.88 0.56 9.44
N SER A 175 -5.01 1.16 10.25
CA SER A 175 -5.34 1.60 11.61
C SER A 175 -6.45 2.67 11.59
N GLY A 176 -6.40 3.59 10.62
CA GLY A 176 -7.47 4.57 10.40
C GLY A 176 -8.80 3.93 9.97
N ILE A 177 -8.73 2.97 9.03
CA ILE A 177 -9.93 2.22 8.60
C ILE A 177 -10.52 1.44 9.78
N ALA A 178 -9.68 0.72 10.56
CA ALA A 178 -10.12 -0.04 11.73
C ALA A 178 -10.78 0.84 12.79
N TYR A 179 -10.21 2.03 13.05
CA TYR A 179 -10.77 2.99 13.99
C TYR A 179 -12.16 3.47 13.55
N VAL A 180 -12.33 3.90 12.31
CA VAL A 180 -13.64 4.40 11.83
C VAL A 180 -14.64 3.25 11.73
N ALA A 181 -14.23 2.06 11.27
CA ALA A 181 -15.09 0.87 11.29
C ALA A 181 -15.57 0.52 12.71
N PHE A 182 -14.73 0.70 13.75
CA PHE A 182 -15.13 0.57 15.14
C PHE A 182 -16.16 1.64 15.55
N GLN A 183 -15.96 2.90 15.15
CA GLN A 183 -16.90 4.01 15.47
C GLN A 183 -18.30 3.80 14.87
N VAL A 184 -18.38 3.20 13.69
CA VAL A 184 -19.65 2.90 13.01
C VAL A 184 -20.17 1.48 13.29
N ASN A 185 -19.54 0.74 14.20
CA ASN A 185 -19.88 -0.64 14.59
C ASN A 185 -19.82 -1.66 13.44
N ASP A 186 -19.00 -1.44 12.39
CA ASP A 186 -18.75 -2.43 11.35
C ASP A 186 -17.60 -3.37 11.76
N TYR A 187 -17.94 -4.34 12.61
CA TYR A 187 -16.98 -5.33 13.12
C TYR A 187 -16.32 -6.19 12.01
N PRO A 188 -17.03 -6.62 10.93
CA PRO A 188 -16.39 -7.32 9.80
C PRO A 188 -15.24 -6.55 9.17
N ILE A 189 -15.43 -5.26 8.83
CA ILE A 189 -14.38 -4.40 8.28
C ILE A 189 -13.24 -4.20 9.29
N MET A 190 -13.56 -3.90 10.54
CA MET A 190 -12.57 -3.75 11.61
C MET A 190 -11.69 -4.99 11.75
N ILE A 191 -12.28 -6.18 11.78
CA ILE A 191 -11.56 -7.45 11.94
C ILE A 191 -10.71 -7.75 10.70
N ALA A 192 -11.22 -7.48 9.49
CA ALA A 192 -10.45 -7.63 8.25
C ALA A 192 -9.23 -6.68 8.21
N ALA A 193 -9.37 -5.45 8.70
CA ALA A 193 -8.27 -4.51 8.85
C ALA A 193 -7.23 -5.03 9.85
N PHE A 194 -7.64 -5.50 11.03
CA PHE A 194 -6.73 -6.07 12.03
C PHE A 194 -6.04 -7.37 11.57
N ALA A 195 -6.71 -8.18 10.74
CA ALA A 195 -6.08 -9.35 10.13
C ALA A 195 -4.90 -8.95 9.24
N MET A 196 -5.09 -7.93 8.39
CA MET A 196 -4.04 -7.43 7.52
C MET A 196 -2.92 -6.75 8.31
N ILE A 197 -3.25 -5.91 9.30
CA ILE A 197 -2.25 -5.27 10.18
C ILE A 197 -1.38 -6.32 10.85
N GLY A 198 -1.98 -7.37 11.43
CA GLY A 198 -1.23 -8.46 12.06
C GLY A 198 -0.26 -9.14 11.10
N ALA A 199 -0.75 -9.53 9.91
CA ALA A 199 0.08 -10.20 8.91
C ALA A 199 1.24 -9.31 8.42
N LEU A 200 0.97 -8.01 8.17
CA LEU A 200 1.99 -7.03 7.78
C LEU A 200 3.06 -6.85 8.86
N LEU A 201 2.67 -6.76 10.13
CA LEU A 201 3.62 -6.62 11.23
C LEU A 201 4.46 -7.88 11.42
N GLY A 202 3.88 -9.08 11.24
CA GLY A 202 4.63 -10.34 11.26
C GLY A 202 5.70 -10.42 10.15
N PHE A 203 5.36 -10.00 8.94
CA PHE A 203 6.28 -9.86 7.82
C PHE A 203 7.35 -8.78 8.08
N LEU A 204 6.95 -7.63 8.64
CA LEU A 204 7.80 -6.47 8.85
C LEU A 204 8.99 -6.75 9.77
N VAL A 205 8.88 -7.69 10.72
CA VAL A 205 9.99 -8.13 11.59
C VAL A 205 11.23 -8.51 10.79
N PHE A 206 11.06 -9.09 9.59
CA PHE A 206 12.16 -9.51 8.72
C PHE A 206 12.46 -8.53 7.58
N ASN A 207 11.43 -7.77 7.15
CA ASN A 207 11.60 -6.79 6.09
C ASN A 207 12.29 -5.50 6.60
N TYR A 208 11.96 -5.02 7.81
CA TYR A 208 12.52 -3.80 8.37
C TYR A 208 13.30 -4.08 9.65
N PRO A 209 14.49 -3.47 9.84
CA PRO A 209 15.20 -2.55 8.93
C PRO A 209 16.09 -3.26 7.89
N ARG A 210 16.33 -4.57 8.04
CA ARG A 210 17.40 -5.31 7.34
C ARG A 210 17.07 -5.70 5.90
N GLY A 211 15.80 -5.73 5.49
CA GLY A 211 15.38 -6.13 4.15
C GLY A 211 15.70 -7.59 3.82
N ALA A 212 15.55 -8.51 4.81
CA ALA A 212 15.82 -9.93 4.59
C ALA A 212 14.86 -10.60 3.58
N ILE A 213 13.68 -10.01 3.39
CA ILE A 213 12.66 -10.42 2.43
C ILE A 213 11.92 -9.18 1.92
N PHE A 214 11.55 -9.15 0.64
CA PHE A 214 10.74 -8.08 0.05
C PHE A 214 9.28 -8.50 -0.06
N LEU A 215 8.40 -7.50 -0.03
CA LEU A 215 6.95 -7.68 -0.17
C LEU A 215 6.61 -8.34 -1.51
N GLY A 216 7.25 -7.86 -2.57
CA GLY A 216 7.02 -8.28 -3.95
C GLY A 216 5.74 -7.68 -4.54
N ASP A 217 5.59 -7.84 -5.86
CA ASP A 217 4.44 -7.31 -6.60
C ASP A 217 3.15 -7.99 -6.16
N GLY A 218 3.18 -9.32 -5.90
CA GLY A 218 2.05 -10.04 -5.35
C GLY A 218 1.57 -9.48 -4.02
N GLY A 219 2.50 -9.19 -3.10
CA GLY A 219 2.19 -8.59 -1.82
C GLY A 219 1.67 -7.16 -1.94
N ALA A 220 2.31 -6.33 -2.76
CA ALA A 220 1.94 -4.93 -2.92
C ALA A 220 0.53 -4.76 -3.54
N TYR A 221 0.21 -5.51 -4.61
CA TYR A 221 -1.13 -5.50 -5.20
C TYR A 221 -2.20 -6.07 -4.27
N PHE A 222 -1.88 -7.11 -3.51
CA PHE A 222 -2.80 -7.69 -2.53
C PHE A 222 -3.13 -6.71 -1.40
N VAL A 223 -2.11 -6.08 -0.81
CA VAL A 223 -2.28 -5.11 0.29
C VAL A 223 -3.05 -3.88 -0.19
N GLY A 224 -2.69 -3.35 -1.36
CA GLY A 224 -3.37 -2.19 -1.94
C GLY A 224 -4.82 -2.48 -2.31
N PHE A 225 -5.12 -3.65 -2.89
CA PHE A 225 -6.49 -4.13 -3.11
C PHE A 225 -7.27 -4.19 -1.79
N TRP A 226 -6.71 -4.81 -0.75
CA TRP A 226 -7.36 -4.98 0.55
C TRP A 226 -7.75 -3.64 1.18
N ILE A 227 -6.82 -2.68 1.19
CA ILE A 227 -7.07 -1.32 1.70
C ILE A 227 -8.18 -0.63 0.90
N ALA A 228 -8.11 -0.70 -0.43
CA ALA A 228 -9.08 -0.07 -1.30
C ALA A 228 -10.49 -0.66 -1.11
N GLU A 229 -10.61 -1.99 -1.05
CA GLU A 229 -11.89 -2.67 -0.86
C GLU A 229 -12.49 -2.39 0.52
N LEU A 230 -11.71 -2.43 1.59
CA LEU A 230 -12.22 -2.03 2.91
C LEU A 230 -12.69 -0.58 2.92
N SER A 231 -12.01 0.31 2.19
CA SER A 231 -12.39 1.71 2.02
C SER A 231 -13.71 1.87 1.25
N VAL A 232 -13.89 1.12 0.17
CA VAL A 232 -15.13 1.09 -0.61
C VAL A 232 -16.28 0.56 0.24
N LEU A 233 -16.10 -0.59 0.88
CA LEU A 233 -17.11 -1.22 1.74
C LEU A 233 -17.52 -0.31 2.90
N LEU A 234 -16.56 0.31 3.58
CA LEU A 234 -16.82 1.21 4.70
C LEU A 234 -17.68 2.39 4.27
N THR A 235 -17.33 3.03 3.13
CA THR A 235 -18.08 4.18 2.64
C THR A 235 -19.40 3.82 1.94
N ALA A 236 -19.51 2.62 1.39
CA ALA A 236 -20.77 2.14 0.79
C ALA A 236 -21.81 1.79 1.85
N ARG A 237 -21.39 1.16 2.95
CA ARG A 237 -22.27 0.70 4.04
C ARG A 237 -22.67 1.83 4.99
N HIS A 238 -21.81 2.84 5.17
CA HIS A 238 -21.95 3.89 6.16
C HIS A 238 -21.99 5.27 5.49
N PRO A 239 -23.19 5.82 5.20
CA PRO A 239 -23.35 7.14 4.56
C PRO A 239 -22.76 8.30 5.36
N GLU A 240 -22.66 8.15 6.70
CA GLU A 240 -22.03 9.11 7.61
C GLU A 240 -20.53 9.22 7.45
N VAL A 241 -19.88 8.19 6.87
CA VAL A 241 -18.45 8.24 6.54
C VAL A 241 -18.25 9.02 5.25
N SER A 242 -17.53 10.12 5.33
CA SER A 242 -17.20 10.93 4.16
C SER A 242 -16.44 10.12 3.10
N LYS A 243 -16.80 10.27 1.83
CA LYS A 243 -16.08 9.65 0.70
C LYS A 243 -14.65 10.20 0.54
N TRP A 244 -14.37 11.34 1.15
CA TRP A 244 -13.02 11.95 1.20
C TRP A 244 -12.13 11.34 2.30
N PHE A 245 -12.70 10.60 3.26
CA PHE A 245 -11.95 9.92 4.30
C PHE A 245 -10.94 8.92 3.73
N PRO A 246 -11.33 7.90 2.95
CA PRO A 246 -10.37 6.93 2.41
C PRO A 246 -9.43 7.57 1.37
N LEU A 247 -9.87 8.59 0.64
CA LEU A 247 -9.01 9.32 -0.29
C LEU A 247 -7.85 10.00 0.47
N LEU A 248 -8.16 10.68 1.59
CA LEU A 248 -7.14 11.32 2.42
C LEU A 248 -6.22 10.30 3.08
N LEU A 249 -6.75 9.16 3.57
CA LEU A 249 -5.92 8.07 4.11
C LEU A 249 -4.88 7.58 3.11
N CYS A 250 -5.28 7.35 1.86
CA CYS A 250 -4.44 6.82 0.79
C CYS A 250 -3.72 7.92 -0.01
N LEU A 251 -3.76 9.18 0.46
CA LEU A 251 -3.31 10.31 -0.38
C LEU A 251 -1.82 10.24 -0.71
N TYR A 252 -0.97 9.76 0.21
CA TYR A 252 0.46 9.62 -0.09
C TYR A 252 0.72 8.66 -1.27
N PRO A 253 0.33 7.38 -1.26
CA PRO A 253 0.58 6.49 -2.40
C PRO A 253 -0.11 6.96 -3.68
N ILE A 254 -1.36 7.46 -3.60
CA ILE A 254 -2.09 7.96 -4.75
C ILE A 254 -1.37 9.17 -5.36
N PHE A 255 -1.01 10.16 -4.54
CA PHE A 255 -0.42 11.39 -5.04
C PHE A 255 1.00 11.17 -5.56
N GLU A 256 1.79 10.29 -4.96
CA GLU A 256 3.09 9.86 -5.50
C GLU A 256 2.94 9.35 -6.95
N THR A 257 1.93 8.52 -7.19
CA THR A 257 1.64 7.96 -8.53
C THR A 257 1.18 9.05 -9.50
N VAL A 258 0.17 9.83 -9.13
CA VAL A 258 -0.40 10.90 -9.97
C VAL A 258 0.65 11.96 -10.30
N PHE A 259 1.41 12.40 -9.31
CA PHE A 259 2.47 13.41 -9.49
C PHE A 259 3.60 12.88 -10.37
N THR A 260 3.96 11.62 -10.25
CA THR A 260 4.96 10.99 -11.13
C THR A 260 4.48 10.93 -12.57
N ILE A 261 3.22 10.55 -12.81
CA ILE A 261 2.63 10.55 -14.16
C ILE A 261 2.64 11.98 -14.73
N TYR A 262 2.14 12.96 -13.96
CA TYR A 262 2.15 14.37 -14.37
C TYR A 262 3.55 14.85 -14.73
N ARG A 263 4.52 14.64 -13.84
CA ARG A 263 5.91 15.06 -14.06
C ARG A 263 6.51 14.43 -15.32
N ARG A 264 6.28 13.14 -15.51
CA ARG A 264 6.85 12.43 -16.68
C ARG A 264 6.18 12.84 -17.99
N VAL A 265 4.86 12.87 -18.02
CA VAL A 265 4.12 13.18 -19.24
C VAL A 265 4.22 14.66 -19.59
N VAL A 266 3.97 15.56 -18.63
CA VAL A 266 3.84 17.00 -18.90
C VAL A 266 5.20 17.70 -18.85
N LEU A 267 6.03 17.44 -17.81
CA LEU A 267 7.29 18.20 -17.65
C LEU A 267 8.46 17.57 -18.39
N GLN A 268 8.54 16.24 -18.46
CA GLN A 268 9.69 15.52 -19.06
C GLN A 268 9.40 15.00 -20.47
N LYS A 269 8.15 14.99 -20.91
CA LYS A 269 7.70 14.42 -22.19
C LYS A 269 8.16 12.96 -22.36
N ALA A 270 8.22 12.19 -21.28
CA ALA A 270 8.67 10.81 -21.20
C ALA A 270 7.50 9.85 -20.97
N HIS A 271 7.67 8.59 -21.38
CA HIS A 271 6.64 7.57 -21.19
C HIS A 271 6.50 7.22 -19.69
N PRO A 272 5.27 7.23 -19.11
CA PRO A 272 5.06 7.01 -17.67
C PRO A 272 5.43 5.61 -17.17
N GLY A 273 5.44 4.59 -18.02
CA GLY A 273 5.76 3.21 -17.68
C GLY A 273 7.25 2.84 -17.68
N MET A 274 8.16 3.78 -17.96
CA MET A 274 9.60 3.51 -17.90
C MET A 274 10.13 3.66 -16.47
N PRO A 275 11.21 2.96 -16.06
CA PRO A 275 11.84 3.12 -14.74
C PRO A 275 12.16 4.59 -14.44
N ASP A 276 11.91 5.03 -13.22
CA ASP A 276 12.08 6.40 -12.76
C ASP A 276 12.89 6.44 -11.46
N ALA A 277 13.83 7.38 -11.38
CA ALA A 277 14.68 7.59 -10.20
C ALA A 277 14.31 8.84 -9.39
N LEU A 278 13.19 9.48 -9.71
CA LEU A 278 12.79 10.78 -9.15
C LEU A 278 11.50 10.71 -8.31
N HIS A 279 11.15 9.53 -7.81
CA HIS A 279 10.12 9.40 -6.79
C HIS A 279 10.55 10.09 -5.50
N LEU A 280 9.59 10.61 -4.70
CA LEU A 280 9.93 11.33 -3.47
C LEU A 280 10.77 10.47 -2.52
N HIS A 281 10.46 9.17 -2.36
CA HIS A 281 11.24 8.26 -1.54
C HIS A 281 12.69 8.11 -2.03
N GLN A 282 12.93 8.11 -3.35
CA GLN A 282 14.28 8.05 -3.92
C GLN A 282 15.03 9.37 -3.74
N LEU A 283 14.34 10.50 -3.85
CA LEU A 283 14.93 11.82 -3.60
C LEU A 283 15.32 11.99 -2.13
N ILE A 284 14.48 11.54 -1.19
CA ILE A 284 14.81 11.53 0.26
C ILE A 284 16.06 10.67 0.49
N TYR A 285 16.10 9.46 -0.06
CA TYR A 285 17.26 8.59 0.04
C TYR A 285 18.53 9.28 -0.48
N MET A 286 18.50 9.78 -1.72
CA MET A 286 19.69 10.31 -2.39
C MET A 286 20.16 11.66 -1.85
N ARG A 287 19.25 12.53 -1.42
CA ARG A 287 19.55 13.94 -1.13
C ARG A 287 19.46 14.34 0.33
N ILE A 288 18.81 13.52 1.16
CA ILE A 288 18.67 13.77 2.60
C ILE A 288 19.44 12.71 3.40
N VAL A 289 19.07 11.43 3.22
CA VAL A 289 19.59 10.36 4.08
C VAL A 289 21.03 10.00 3.75
N ARG A 290 21.33 9.72 2.48
CA ARG A 290 22.68 9.30 2.05
C ARG A 290 23.78 10.32 2.39
N PRO A 291 23.59 11.64 2.17
CA PRO A 291 24.58 12.63 2.58
C PRO A 291 24.75 12.75 4.09
N SER A 292 23.70 12.45 4.87
CA SER A 292 23.75 12.54 6.35
C SER A 292 24.44 11.34 7.00
N VAL A 293 24.26 10.12 6.45
CA VAL A 293 24.89 8.90 6.96
C VAL A 293 26.36 8.82 6.55
N GLY A 294 26.66 9.24 5.31
CA GLY A 294 28.02 9.09 4.75
C GLY A 294 28.39 7.64 4.43
N GLY A 295 29.60 7.44 3.90
CA GLY A 295 30.13 6.11 3.59
C GLY A 295 29.55 5.47 2.32
N HIS A 296 30.31 4.48 1.78
CA HIS A 296 29.92 3.73 0.57
C HIS A 296 29.83 2.21 0.81
N SER A 297 30.00 1.77 2.07
CA SER A 297 29.90 0.36 2.45
C SER A 297 28.47 -0.17 2.26
N ASP A 298 28.35 -1.47 2.11
CA ASP A 298 27.03 -2.10 1.98
C ASP A 298 26.19 -1.95 3.26
N ALA A 299 26.84 -1.90 4.42
CA ALA A 299 26.19 -1.57 5.70
C ALA A 299 25.61 -0.14 5.69
N ALA A 300 26.36 0.85 5.19
CA ALA A 300 25.87 2.24 5.07
C ALA A 300 24.71 2.33 4.08
N LYS A 301 24.71 1.60 2.95
CA LYS A 301 23.60 1.55 2.00
C LYS A 301 22.34 0.95 2.64
N ALA A 302 22.48 -0.16 3.38
CA ALA A 302 21.38 -0.79 4.10
C ALA A 302 20.79 0.14 5.17
N GLN A 303 21.63 0.83 5.92
CA GLN A 303 21.21 1.85 6.89
C GLN A 303 20.47 3.01 6.22
N CYS A 304 20.96 3.53 5.11
CA CYS A 304 20.29 4.58 4.34
C CYS A 304 18.92 4.12 3.83
N ASN A 305 18.81 2.84 3.35
CA ASN A 305 17.55 2.27 2.92
C ASN A 305 16.53 2.28 4.06
N ALA A 306 16.89 1.76 5.22
CA ALA A 306 16.02 1.72 6.39
C ALA A 306 15.60 3.11 6.88
N LEU A 307 16.54 4.06 6.95
CA LEU A 307 16.27 5.43 7.43
C LEU A 307 15.41 6.27 6.48
N THR A 308 15.21 5.85 5.23
CA THR A 308 14.36 6.56 4.27
C THR A 308 12.87 6.42 4.59
N SER A 309 12.43 5.23 4.99
CA SER A 309 11.01 4.91 5.20
C SER A 309 10.32 5.74 6.30
N PRO A 310 10.93 6.03 7.46
CA PRO A 310 10.32 6.86 8.51
C PRO A 310 9.88 8.26 8.07
N TYR A 311 10.58 8.90 7.14
CA TYR A 311 10.15 10.20 6.60
C TYR A 311 8.77 10.13 5.94
N LEU A 312 8.52 9.03 5.25
CA LEU A 312 7.28 8.81 4.51
C LEU A 312 6.18 8.23 5.39
N TRP A 313 6.53 7.54 6.48
CA TRP A 313 5.58 7.18 7.54
C TRP A 313 5.02 8.44 8.21
N ILE A 314 5.89 9.41 8.54
CA ILE A 314 5.47 10.71 9.09
C ILE A 314 4.59 11.45 8.08
N LEU A 315 5.00 11.51 6.81
CA LEU A 315 4.20 12.14 5.77
C LEU A 315 2.82 11.49 5.63
N THR A 316 2.74 10.16 5.71
CA THR A 316 1.46 9.42 5.71
C THR A 316 0.64 9.76 6.95
N ALA A 317 1.25 9.80 8.13
CA ALA A 317 0.56 10.13 9.38
C ALA A 317 -0.04 11.54 9.37
N LEU A 318 0.61 12.52 8.69
CA LEU A 318 0.07 13.87 8.50
C LEU A 318 -1.24 13.89 7.68
N ALA A 319 -1.50 12.89 6.86
CA ALA A 319 -2.79 12.73 6.17
C ALA A 319 -3.76 11.88 6.98
N VAL A 320 -3.29 10.81 7.62
CA VAL A 320 -4.14 9.84 8.33
C VAL A 320 -4.69 10.42 9.64
N ILE A 321 -3.90 11.18 10.39
CA ILE A 321 -4.37 11.77 11.66
C ILE A 321 -5.59 12.68 11.45
N PRO A 322 -5.56 13.71 10.58
CA PRO A 322 -6.74 14.53 10.34
C PRO A 322 -7.89 13.74 9.68
N ALA A 323 -7.59 12.71 8.86
CA ALA A 323 -8.62 11.84 8.34
C ALA A 323 -9.39 11.14 9.46
N ILE A 324 -8.70 10.59 10.46
CA ILE A 324 -9.31 9.94 11.62
C ILE A 324 -10.10 10.94 12.49
N LEU A 325 -9.58 12.15 12.70
CA LEU A 325 -10.23 13.14 13.55
C LEU A 325 -11.49 13.74 12.92
N PHE A 326 -11.54 13.84 11.59
CA PHE A 326 -12.61 14.53 10.86
C PHE A 326 -13.32 13.62 9.83
N TRP A 327 -13.37 12.31 10.06
CA TRP A 327 -13.86 11.31 9.11
C TRP A 327 -15.30 11.56 8.58
N GLN A 328 -16.12 12.33 9.29
CA GLN A 328 -17.48 12.72 8.90
C GLN A 328 -17.54 14.03 8.06
N TYR A 329 -16.53 14.90 8.19
CA TYR A 329 -16.59 16.28 7.71
C TYR A 329 -15.92 16.45 6.35
N HIS A 330 -16.65 16.21 5.26
CA HIS A 330 -16.10 16.21 3.90
C HIS A 330 -15.36 17.50 3.49
N LEU A 331 -15.84 18.70 3.91
CA LEU A 331 -15.16 19.96 3.59
C LEU A 331 -13.82 20.10 4.31
N VAL A 332 -13.75 19.66 5.56
CA VAL A 332 -12.50 19.65 6.34
C VAL A 332 -11.49 18.70 5.72
N LEU A 333 -11.94 17.49 5.33
CA LEU A 333 -11.09 16.50 4.68
C LEU A 333 -10.59 16.99 3.31
N LYS A 334 -11.41 17.68 2.53
CA LYS A 334 -10.98 18.35 1.29
C LYS A 334 -9.88 19.39 1.55
N GLY A 335 -10.04 20.20 2.60
CA GLY A 335 -9.04 21.18 3.01
C GLY A 335 -7.70 20.53 3.35
N PHE A 336 -7.71 19.42 4.15
CA PHE A 336 -6.50 18.67 4.46
C PHE A 336 -5.90 17.97 3.24
N ALA A 337 -6.72 17.49 2.31
CA ALA A 337 -6.21 16.92 1.05
C ALA A 337 -5.46 17.97 0.23
N VAL A 338 -6.00 19.18 0.10
CA VAL A 338 -5.32 20.31 -0.58
C VAL A 338 -4.02 20.66 0.16
N LEU A 339 -4.06 20.77 1.49
CA LEU A 339 -2.88 21.06 2.31
C LEU A 339 -1.79 20.00 2.12
N PHE A 340 -2.16 18.72 2.10
CA PHE A 340 -1.23 17.63 1.84
C PHE A 340 -0.57 17.76 0.46
N VAL A 341 -1.37 18.00 -0.59
CA VAL A 341 -0.87 18.19 -1.96
C VAL A 341 0.13 19.34 -2.04
N VAL A 342 -0.20 20.50 -1.44
CA VAL A 342 0.69 21.67 -1.38
C VAL A 342 1.98 21.31 -0.64
N THR A 343 1.88 20.65 0.52
CA THR A 343 3.03 20.23 1.33
C THR A 343 3.93 19.27 0.57
N TYR A 344 3.32 18.27 -0.11
CA TYR A 344 4.06 17.30 -0.92
C TYR A 344 4.82 17.97 -2.07
N VAL A 345 4.15 18.83 -2.85
CA VAL A 345 4.76 19.54 -3.99
C VAL A 345 5.88 20.47 -3.52
N TRP A 346 5.64 21.20 -2.42
CA TRP A 346 6.66 22.07 -1.81
C TRP A 346 7.88 21.24 -1.36
N LEU A 347 7.66 20.14 -0.63
CA LEU A 347 8.74 19.25 -0.15
C LEU A 347 9.53 18.68 -1.33
N TYR A 348 8.82 18.18 -2.35
CA TYR A 348 9.44 17.64 -3.56
C TYR A 348 10.39 18.66 -4.21
N TRP A 349 9.90 19.88 -4.49
CA TRP A 349 10.71 20.90 -5.14
C TRP A 349 11.80 21.48 -4.23
N ALA A 350 11.59 21.55 -2.93
CA ALA A 350 12.63 21.94 -1.98
C ALA A 350 13.79 20.94 -2.00
N ILE A 351 13.52 19.63 -2.04
CA ILE A 351 14.53 18.59 -2.15
C ILE A 351 15.21 18.62 -3.55
N VAL A 352 14.44 18.76 -4.63
CA VAL A 352 14.98 18.84 -6.01
C VAL A 352 15.93 20.03 -6.18
N ARG A 353 15.65 21.18 -5.54
CA ARG A 353 16.47 22.40 -5.62
C ARG A 353 17.59 22.49 -4.57
N PHE A 354 17.82 21.42 -3.76
CA PHE A 354 18.76 21.43 -2.64
C PHE A 354 18.50 22.55 -1.61
N LYS A 355 17.24 22.94 -1.44
CA LYS A 355 16.77 23.95 -0.48
C LYS A 355 15.89 23.31 0.61
N SER A 356 16.11 22.02 0.90
CA SER A 356 15.38 21.32 1.96
C SER A 356 15.71 21.92 3.34
N PRO A 357 14.72 22.06 4.23
CA PRO A 357 14.92 22.58 5.57
C PRO A 357 15.94 21.77 6.36
N ARG A 358 16.75 22.45 7.18
CA ARG A 358 17.82 21.83 7.97
C ARG A 358 17.32 20.75 8.95
N TRP A 359 16.10 20.86 9.44
CA TRP A 359 15.49 19.88 10.34
C TRP A 359 15.17 18.53 9.68
N LEU A 360 15.13 18.46 8.35
CA LEU A 360 15.01 17.19 7.61
C LEU A 360 16.35 16.41 7.56
N HIS A 361 17.46 17.06 7.79
CA HIS A 361 18.77 16.41 7.74
C HIS A 361 19.10 15.80 9.10
N LEU A 362 19.47 14.52 9.10
CA LEU A 362 19.92 13.83 10.30
C LEU A 362 21.23 14.47 10.78
N LYS A 363 21.28 14.94 12.02
CA LYS A 363 22.50 15.47 12.62
C LYS A 363 23.26 14.33 13.30
N GLY A 364 24.42 13.96 12.75
CA GLY A 364 25.43 13.15 13.45
C GLY A 364 24.97 11.75 13.85
N ILE A 365 24.64 10.87 12.90
CA ILE A 365 24.56 9.43 13.14
C ILE A 365 25.89 8.78 12.78
#